data_312b5fff683954a3827e333886a7d3ed
#
_entry.id   312b5fff683954a3827e333886a7d3ed
#
_cell.length_a   1.000
_cell.length_b   1.000
_cell.length_c   1.000
_cell.angle_alpha   90.00
_cell.angle_beta   90.00
_cell.angle_gamma   90.00
#
_symmetry.space_group_name_H-M   'P 1'
#
loop_
_entity.id
_entity.type
_entity.pdbx_description
1 polymer ?
#
loop_
_entity_poly.entity_id
_entity_poly.type
_entity_poly.pdbx_seq_one_letter_code
_entity_poly.pdbx_strand_id
1 'polypeptide(L)'
;KRWCELHSQSDVEGITDLASDSIRIDAPGGEFTIDGKKQLTSFLTDWFDNNKVNVSFGWGVPLKFINQEGNPIDGDWITSGFSLEVDNGTETTVEENHANIYIENGKIQYFRVFQHKVSNKVSVTLSVDLSSYEGDFESVGVFGSFNGWCGTCNPMTDDNGDGVYTATIKAVEGELQYKFILDGQSVEESFESGDPCTTTVDIYTNRVLQVEGNMTLDPVCFNSCSSCK
;
A
#
# COMPACT_ATOMS: atom_id res chain seq x y z
N LYS A 1 -5.54 7.41 13.20
CA LYS A 1 -6.21 6.22 12.65
C LYS A 1 -7.57 6.57 12.07
N ARG A 2 -8.53 7.12 12.86
CA ARG A 2 -9.89 7.45 12.35
C ARG A 2 -9.86 8.37 11.11
N TRP A 3 -8.98 9.35 11.06
CA TRP A 3 -8.77 10.22 9.90
C TRP A 3 -8.46 9.41 8.63
N CYS A 4 -7.53 8.44 8.70
CA CYS A 4 -7.18 7.57 7.56
C CYS A 4 -8.36 6.70 7.10
N GLU A 5 -9.09 6.10 8.05
CA GLU A 5 -10.28 5.29 7.74
C GLU A 5 -11.36 6.09 6.97
N LEU A 6 -11.62 7.33 7.40
CA LEU A 6 -12.59 8.21 6.76
C LEU A 6 -12.14 8.65 5.35
N HIS A 7 -10.83 8.88 5.13
CA HIS A 7 -10.31 9.17 3.80
C HIS A 7 -10.49 7.98 2.84
N SER A 8 -10.20 6.76 3.29
CA SER A 8 -10.43 5.56 2.48
C SER A 8 -11.91 5.29 2.17
N GLN A 9 -12.83 5.89 2.95
CA GLN A 9 -14.27 5.83 2.73
C GLN A 9 -14.82 7.02 1.93
N SER A 10 -13.95 7.99 1.58
CA SER A 10 -14.33 9.29 0.98
C SER A 10 -15.40 10.04 1.81
N ASP A 11 -15.36 9.88 3.13
CA ASP A 11 -16.34 10.44 4.07
C ASP A 11 -15.98 11.90 4.41
N VAL A 12 -16.39 12.83 3.56
CA VAL A 12 -16.12 14.27 3.72
C VAL A 12 -16.72 14.80 5.04
N GLU A 13 -17.93 14.39 5.40
CA GLU A 13 -18.60 14.84 6.63
C GLU A 13 -17.84 14.33 7.86
N GLY A 14 -17.52 13.04 7.91
CA GLY A 14 -16.77 12.45 8.99
C GLY A 14 -15.39 13.07 9.17
N ILE A 15 -14.66 13.38 8.07
CA ILE A 15 -13.36 14.04 8.12
C ILE A 15 -13.50 15.46 8.68
N THR A 16 -14.46 16.22 8.17
CA THR A 16 -14.66 17.62 8.59
C THR A 16 -15.17 17.71 10.02
N ASP A 17 -15.84 16.69 10.52
CA ASP A 17 -16.24 16.60 11.93
C ASP A 17 -15.07 16.40 12.88
N LEU A 18 -13.96 15.82 12.43
CA LEU A 18 -12.74 15.75 13.23
C LEU A 18 -11.99 17.11 13.28
N ALA A 19 -12.26 18.00 12.36
CA ALA A 19 -11.58 19.27 12.21
C ALA A 19 -12.26 20.40 13.04
N SER A 20 -11.49 21.36 13.51
CA SER A 20 -12.01 22.63 14.04
C SER A 20 -12.48 23.53 12.89
N ASP A 21 -13.28 24.55 13.21
CA ASP A 21 -13.72 25.53 12.22
C ASP A 21 -12.56 26.35 11.63
N SER A 22 -11.50 26.52 12.41
CA SER A 22 -10.28 27.25 12.05
C SER A 22 -9.10 26.33 11.72
N ILE A 23 -9.37 25.07 11.33
CA ILE A 23 -8.31 24.12 10.98
C ILE A 23 -7.37 24.70 9.92
N ARG A 24 -6.07 24.45 10.09
CA ARG A 24 -5.07 24.71 9.08
C ARG A 24 -4.37 23.42 8.68
N ILE A 25 -4.28 23.17 7.37
CA ILE A 25 -3.53 22.06 6.80
C ILE A 25 -2.45 22.62 5.87
N ASP A 26 -1.20 22.29 6.13
CA ASP A 26 -0.08 22.59 5.25
C ASP A 26 0.30 21.31 4.48
N ALA A 27 0.22 21.36 3.16
CA ALA A 27 0.61 20.26 2.27
C ALA A 27 2.13 20.07 2.21
N PRO A 28 2.61 18.90 1.73
CA PRO A 28 4.02 18.64 1.51
C PRO A 28 4.68 19.73 0.66
N GLY A 29 5.92 20.10 0.98
CA GLY A 29 6.66 21.10 0.22
C GLY A 29 6.07 22.51 0.19
N GLY A 30 4.93 22.76 0.84
CA GLY A 30 4.22 24.04 0.79
C GLY A 30 3.43 24.26 -0.49
N GLU A 31 3.08 23.18 -1.20
CA GLU A 31 2.33 23.22 -2.47
C GLU A 31 0.99 23.94 -2.33
N PHE A 32 0.30 23.73 -1.23
CA PHE A 32 -0.92 24.45 -0.89
C PHE A 32 -1.15 24.49 0.63
N THR A 33 -2.06 25.35 1.03
CA THR A 33 -2.55 25.42 2.41
C THR A 33 -4.07 25.44 2.38
N ILE A 34 -4.69 24.74 3.32
CA ILE A 34 -6.14 24.78 3.57
C ILE A 34 -6.34 25.54 4.88
N ASP A 35 -7.13 26.62 4.83
CA ASP A 35 -7.49 27.44 5.98
C ASP A 35 -9.00 27.38 6.21
N GLY A 36 -9.39 26.78 7.33
CA GLY A 36 -10.76 26.63 7.79
C GLY A 36 -11.53 25.45 7.20
N LYS A 37 -12.51 25.00 7.98
CA LYS A 37 -13.34 23.82 7.65
C LYS A 37 -14.05 23.93 6.29
N LYS A 38 -14.52 25.12 5.90
CA LYS A 38 -15.19 25.31 4.62
C LYS A 38 -14.29 25.01 3.44
N GLN A 39 -13.03 25.48 3.48
CA GLN A 39 -12.06 25.20 2.41
C GLN A 39 -11.66 23.72 2.42
N LEU A 40 -11.53 23.10 3.61
CA LEU A 40 -11.31 21.66 3.72
C LEU A 40 -12.45 20.85 3.07
N THR A 41 -13.71 21.18 3.35
CA THR A 41 -14.86 20.51 2.76
C THR A 41 -14.84 20.59 1.23
N SER A 42 -14.61 21.79 0.68
CA SER A 42 -14.54 21.98 -0.78
C SER A 42 -13.41 21.16 -1.39
N PHE A 43 -12.22 21.25 -0.81
CA PHE A 43 -11.05 20.47 -1.27
C PHE A 43 -11.32 18.97 -1.28
N LEU A 44 -11.85 18.41 -0.18
CA LEU A 44 -12.11 16.98 -0.07
C LEU A 44 -13.17 16.52 -1.07
N THR A 45 -14.22 17.31 -1.28
CA THR A 45 -15.26 17.01 -2.27
C THR A 45 -14.66 16.90 -3.65
N ASP A 46 -13.96 17.94 -4.11
CA ASP A 46 -13.33 17.96 -5.42
C ASP A 46 -12.29 16.85 -5.57
N TRP A 47 -11.54 16.56 -4.50
CA TRP A 47 -10.50 15.54 -4.54
C TRP A 47 -11.06 14.13 -4.66
N PHE A 48 -12.08 13.77 -3.88
CA PHE A 48 -12.71 12.45 -3.94
C PHE A 48 -13.59 12.25 -5.19
N ASP A 49 -14.11 13.33 -5.79
CA ASP A 49 -14.81 13.23 -7.07
C ASP A 49 -13.87 12.82 -8.23
N ASN A 50 -12.59 13.14 -8.11
CA ASN A 50 -11.58 12.89 -9.15
C ASN A 50 -10.62 11.75 -8.83
N ASN A 51 -10.60 11.24 -7.60
CA ASN A 51 -9.62 10.25 -7.17
C ASN A 51 -10.28 9.17 -6.31
N LYS A 52 -9.85 7.92 -6.50
CA LYS A 52 -10.05 6.85 -5.51
C LYS A 52 -8.87 6.86 -4.56
N VAL A 53 -9.17 6.94 -3.28
CA VAL A 53 -8.16 7.14 -2.24
C VAL A 53 -8.20 5.99 -1.24
N ASN A 54 -7.04 5.46 -0.91
CA ASN A 54 -6.86 4.52 0.19
C ASN A 54 -5.74 4.98 1.11
N VAL A 55 -6.03 5.14 2.39
CA VAL A 55 -5.07 5.61 3.40
C VAL A 55 -4.85 4.53 4.44
N SER A 56 -3.64 4.01 4.49
CA SER A 56 -3.22 3.04 5.48
C SER A 56 -2.46 3.72 6.63
N PHE A 57 -2.98 3.58 7.84
CA PHE A 57 -2.30 4.09 9.03
C PHE A 57 -1.14 3.16 9.42
N GLY A 58 0.07 3.70 9.44
CA GLY A 58 1.27 2.98 9.86
C GLY A 58 1.47 3.05 11.39
N TRP A 59 1.78 4.25 11.90
CA TRP A 59 2.09 4.45 13.31
C TRP A 59 1.72 5.87 13.76
N GLY A 60 1.60 6.05 15.07
CA GLY A 60 1.39 7.37 15.67
C GLY A 60 2.00 7.42 17.06
N VAL A 61 2.70 8.52 17.35
CA VAL A 61 3.34 8.77 18.64
C VAL A 61 2.79 10.07 19.21
N PRO A 62 2.16 10.03 20.39
CA PRO A 62 1.76 11.25 21.08
C PRO A 62 3.01 12.01 21.58
N LEU A 63 3.01 13.33 21.41
CA LEU A 63 4.07 14.22 21.82
C LEU A 63 3.53 15.24 22.81
N LYS A 64 4.33 15.52 23.83
CA LYS A 64 4.14 16.69 24.69
C LYS A 64 5.27 17.66 24.44
N PHE A 65 4.94 18.84 23.95
CA PHE A 65 5.91 19.90 23.81
C PHE A 65 6.05 20.66 25.12
N ILE A 66 7.26 21.13 25.38
CA ILE A 66 7.58 22.03 26.50
C ILE A 66 8.07 23.36 25.93
N ASN A 67 7.76 24.45 26.60
CA ASN A 67 8.32 25.77 26.27
C ASN A 67 9.78 25.88 26.71
N GLN A 68 10.41 27.01 26.42
CA GLN A 68 11.83 27.25 26.79
C GLN A 68 12.08 27.22 28.32
N GLU A 69 11.04 27.38 29.13
CA GLU A 69 11.08 27.34 30.60
C GLU A 69 10.85 25.94 31.16
N GLY A 70 10.60 24.92 30.26
CA GLY A 70 10.36 23.54 30.65
C GLY A 70 8.90 23.21 31.01
N ASN A 71 7.96 24.15 30.82
CA ASN A 71 6.54 23.93 31.10
C ASN A 71 5.84 23.26 29.89
N PRO A 72 4.88 22.31 30.11
CA PRO A 72 4.08 21.76 29.05
C PRO A 72 3.31 22.85 28.28
N ILE A 73 3.30 22.75 26.96
CA ILE A 73 2.42 23.55 26.10
C ILE A 73 1.05 22.87 26.05
N ASP A 74 -0.01 23.65 26.14
CA ASP A 74 -1.39 23.16 26.09
C ASP A 74 -1.67 22.47 24.72
N GLY A 75 -2.62 21.54 24.74
CA GLY A 75 -3.02 20.74 23.59
C GLY A 75 -2.22 19.44 23.44
N ASP A 76 -2.72 18.58 22.58
CA ASP A 76 -2.13 17.29 22.27
C ASP A 76 -1.52 17.30 20.88
N TRP A 77 -0.25 16.91 20.79
CA TRP A 77 0.43 16.73 19.52
C TRP A 77 0.62 15.25 19.21
N ILE A 78 0.46 14.91 17.94
CA ILE A 78 0.72 13.56 17.44
C ILE A 78 1.63 13.70 16.22
N THR A 79 2.73 12.94 16.18
CA THR A 79 3.42 12.65 14.93
C THR A 79 2.99 11.27 14.45
N SER A 80 2.72 11.12 13.15
CA SER A 80 2.25 9.86 12.60
C SER A 80 2.84 9.59 11.22
N GLY A 81 2.98 8.30 10.86
CA GLY A 81 3.28 7.85 9.53
C GLY A 81 2.07 7.15 8.92
N PHE A 82 1.82 7.39 7.65
CA PHE A 82 0.75 6.76 6.90
C PHE A 82 1.12 6.65 5.42
N SER A 83 0.56 5.67 4.73
CA SER A 83 0.66 5.51 3.29
C SER A 83 -0.63 5.98 2.64
N LEU A 84 -0.52 6.74 1.57
CA LEU A 84 -1.60 7.27 0.78
C LEU A 84 -1.51 6.70 -0.63
N GLU A 85 -2.51 5.92 -1.05
CA GLU A 85 -2.67 5.46 -2.42
C GLU A 85 -3.74 6.29 -3.11
N VAL A 86 -3.41 6.85 -4.27
CA VAL A 86 -4.31 7.68 -5.07
C VAL A 86 -4.38 7.12 -6.48
N ASP A 87 -5.59 6.79 -6.93
CA ASP A 87 -5.91 6.40 -8.31
C ASP A 87 -6.75 7.50 -8.95
N ASN A 88 -6.20 8.19 -9.95
CA ASN A 88 -6.86 9.25 -10.69
C ASN A 88 -7.53 8.76 -12.00
N GLY A 89 -7.64 7.42 -12.17
CA GLY A 89 -8.19 6.78 -13.37
C GLY A 89 -7.20 6.63 -14.52
N THR A 90 -6.03 7.25 -14.46
CA THR A 90 -4.94 7.14 -15.44
C THR A 90 -3.74 6.42 -14.85
N GLU A 91 -3.40 6.77 -13.63
CA GLU A 91 -2.27 6.20 -12.87
C GLU A 91 -2.64 6.03 -11.41
N THR A 92 -1.92 5.14 -10.74
CA THR A 92 -2.02 4.95 -9.30
C THR A 92 -0.67 5.28 -8.67
N THR A 93 -0.66 6.24 -7.76
CA THR A 93 0.51 6.62 -6.96
C THR A 93 0.41 6.11 -5.54
N VAL A 94 1.53 5.81 -4.93
CA VAL A 94 1.65 5.50 -3.49
C VAL A 94 2.63 6.48 -2.88
N GLU A 95 2.19 7.13 -1.83
CA GLU A 95 2.97 8.12 -1.10
C GLU A 95 3.16 7.67 0.34
N GLU A 96 4.42 7.64 0.79
CA GLU A 96 4.73 7.48 2.20
C GLU A 96 4.84 8.87 2.83
N ASN A 97 3.98 9.13 3.81
CA ASN A 97 3.83 10.43 4.42
C ASN A 97 4.06 10.39 5.92
N HIS A 98 4.58 11.49 6.45
CA HIS A 98 4.54 11.82 7.87
C HIS A 98 3.65 13.03 8.10
N ALA A 99 3.00 13.09 9.25
CA ALA A 99 2.25 14.28 9.66
C ALA A 99 2.50 14.64 11.11
N ASN A 100 2.53 15.95 11.37
CA ASN A 100 2.40 16.51 12.71
C ASN A 100 1.01 17.10 12.86
N ILE A 101 0.30 16.67 13.89
CA ILE A 101 -1.11 16.96 14.12
C ILE A 101 -1.25 17.60 15.50
N TYR A 102 -1.89 18.78 15.55
CA TYR A 102 -2.25 19.43 16.80
C TYR A 102 -3.75 19.27 17.06
N ILE A 103 -4.09 18.80 18.26
CA ILE A 103 -5.46 18.54 18.69
C ILE A 103 -5.76 19.35 19.94
N GLU A 104 -6.87 20.08 19.92
CA GLU A 104 -7.38 20.81 21.06
C GLU A 104 -8.90 20.63 21.13
N ASN A 105 -9.42 20.44 22.35
CA ASN A 105 -10.86 20.18 22.59
C ASN A 105 -11.43 19.05 21.73
N GLY A 106 -10.63 18.00 21.46
CA GLY A 106 -11.02 16.84 20.66
C GLY A 106 -11.14 17.12 19.14
N LYS A 107 -10.71 18.28 18.66
CA LYS A 107 -10.71 18.65 17.25
C LYS A 107 -9.30 18.92 16.73
N ILE A 108 -9.04 18.56 15.49
CA ILE A 108 -7.78 18.86 14.80
C ILE A 108 -7.75 20.36 14.49
N GLN A 109 -6.77 21.05 15.02
CA GLN A 109 -6.54 22.49 14.79
C GLN A 109 -5.51 22.73 13.68
N TYR A 110 -4.50 21.85 13.62
CA TYR A 110 -3.40 21.97 12.68
C TYR A 110 -2.96 20.59 12.22
N PHE A 111 -2.69 20.49 10.93
CA PHE A 111 -2.22 19.26 10.29
C PHE A 111 -1.16 19.62 9.26
N ARG A 112 0.08 19.19 9.48
CA ARG A 112 1.16 19.41 8.53
C ARG A 112 1.65 18.07 7.99
N VAL A 113 1.61 17.91 6.67
CA VAL A 113 2.07 16.72 5.99
C VAL A 113 3.49 16.94 5.45
N PHE A 114 4.33 15.95 5.62
CA PHE A 114 5.65 15.85 5.02
C PHE A 114 5.66 14.64 4.11
N GLN A 115 5.71 14.85 2.80
CA GLN A 115 5.86 13.76 1.86
C GLN A 115 7.27 13.18 1.97
N HIS A 116 7.33 11.85 2.02
CA HIS A 116 8.59 11.14 2.18
C HIS A 116 9.04 10.46 0.88
N LYS A 117 8.13 9.77 0.21
CA LYS A 117 8.39 9.07 -1.04
C LYS A 117 7.10 8.95 -1.85
N VAL A 118 7.22 9.19 -3.16
CA VAL A 118 6.15 8.90 -4.13
C VAL A 118 6.62 7.74 -5.00
N SER A 119 5.75 6.78 -5.23
CA SER A 119 5.99 5.64 -6.11
C SER A 119 4.76 5.34 -6.95
N ASN A 120 4.95 5.07 -8.23
CA ASN A 120 3.86 4.66 -9.10
C ASN A 120 3.60 3.16 -8.97
N LYS A 121 2.34 2.74 -9.02
CA LYS A 121 2.00 1.34 -9.21
C LYS A 121 1.95 1.01 -10.70
N VAL A 122 2.66 -0.02 -11.05
CA VAL A 122 2.76 -0.56 -12.40
C VAL A 122 2.10 -1.93 -12.51
N SER A 123 1.81 -2.37 -13.73
CA SER A 123 1.24 -3.69 -13.99
C SER A 123 2.36 -4.71 -14.18
N VAL A 124 2.33 -5.78 -13.40
CA VAL A 124 3.26 -6.91 -13.53
C VAL A 124 2.44 -8.16 -13.80
N THR A 125 2.68 -8.78 -14.96
CA THR A 125 2.06 -10.06 -15.32
C THR A 125 3.01 -11.19 -14.93
N LEU A 126 2.54 -12.07 -14.06
CA LEU A 126 3.24 -13.23 -13.53
C LEU A 126 2.60 -14.50 -14.06
N SER A 127 3.41 -15.49 -14.43
CA SER A 127 2.94 -16.77 -14.95
C SER A 127 3.69 -17.94 -14.29
N VAL A 128 2.93 -18.98 -13.92
CA VAL A 128 3.47 -20.24 -13.39
C VAL A 128 2.99 -21.41 -14.23
N ASP A 129 3.92 -22.28 -14.59
CA ASP A 129 3.67 -23.53 -15.30
C ASP A 129 3.56 -24.67 -14.30
N LEU A 130 2.39 -25.31 -14.26
CA LEU A 130 2.07 -26.45 -13.40
C LEU A 130 2.04 -27.78 -14.17
N SER A 131 2.45 -27.80 -15.44
CA SER A 131 2.44 -29.04 -16.27
C SER A 131 3.28 -30.18 -15.69
N SER A 132 4.27 -29.87 -14.87
CA SER A 132 5.13 -30.85 -14.18
C SER A 132 4.74 -31.08 -12.71
N TYR A 133 3.66 -30.49 -12.23
CA TYR A 133 3.18 -30.67 -10.87
C TYR A 133 2.29 -31.92 -10.79
N GLU A 134 2.65 -32.88 -9.94
CA GLU A 134 1.94 -34.18 -9.86
C GLU A 134 0.84 -34.23 -8.79
N GLY A 135 0.67 -33.13 -8.00
CA GLY A 135 -0.37 -33.05 -6.98
C GLY A 135 -1.72 -32.58 -7.53
N ASP A 136 -2.79 -32.93 -6.83
CA ASP A 136 -4.12 -32.37 -7.10
C ASP A 136 -4.22 -30.95 -6.52
N PHE A 137 -4.92 -30.05 -7.22
CA PHE A 137 -5.26 -28.72 -6.75
C PHE A 137 -6.55 -28.23 -7.39
N GLU A 138 -7.26 -27.31 -6.72
CA GLU A 138 -8.51 -26.71 -7.20
C GLU A 138 -8.32 -25.26 -7.62
N SER A 139 -7.33 -24.57 -7.08
CA SER A 139 -7.07 -23.16 -7.35
C SER A 139 -5.59 -22.81 -7.34
N VAL A 140 -5.24 -21.82 -8.15
CA VAL A 140 -3.88 -21.26 -8.23
C VAL A 140 -3.96 -19.79 -7.88
N GLY A 141 -2.98 -19.29 -7.12
CA GLY A 141 -2.88 -17.91 -6.73
C GLY A 141 -1.44 -17.42 -6.65
N VAL A 142 -1.30 -16.11 -6.54
CA VAL A 142 -0.04 -15.44 -6.25
C VAL A 142 -0.21 -14.47 -5.09
N PHE A 143 0.73 -14.49 -4.17
CA PHE A 143 0.75 -13.58 -3.03
C PHE A 143 2.15 -13.05 -2.78
N GLY A 144 2.25 -11.94 -2.07
CA GLY A 144 3.55 -11.32 -1.85
C GLY A 144 3.47 -9.97 -1.16
N SER A 145 4.56 -9.23 -1.19
CA SER A 145 4.66 -7.90 -0.59
C SER A 145 3.65 -6.88 -1.18
N PHE A 146 3.21 -7.09 -2.44
CA PHE A 146 2.25 -6.22 -3.14
C PHE A 146 0.81 -6.30 -2.59
N ASN A 147 0.42 -7.39 -1.94
CA ASN A 147 -0.93 -7.60 -1.40
C ASN A 147 -0.94 -7.94 0.10
N GLY A 148 0.15 -7.64 0.81
CA GLY A 148 0.28 -7.94 2.24
C GLY A 148 0.24 -9.44 2.56
N TRP A 149 0.71 -10.28 1.63
CA TRP A 149 0.73 -11.74 1.75
C TRP A 149 -0.67 -12.38 1.89
N CYS A 150 -1.65 -11.83 1.17
CA CYS A 150 -3.01 -12.34 1.14
C CYS A 150 -3.13 -13.51 0.15
N GLY A 151 -3.30 -14.73 0.65
CA GLY A 151 -3.30 -15.95 -0.14
C GLY A 151 -4.51 -16.15 -1.05
N THR A 152 -5.59 -15.38 -0.89
CA THR A 152 -6.81 -15.51 -1.69
C THR A 152 -7.13 -14.28 -2.54
N CYS A 153 -6.30 -13.22 -2.46
CA CYS A 153 -6.60 -11.94 -3.07
C CYS A 153 -6.28 -11.85 -4.56
N ASN A 154 -5.39 -12.69 -5.07
CA ASN A 154 -4.95 -12.68 -6.46
C ASN A 154 -5.00 -14.09 -7.06
N PRO A 155 -6.20 -14.56 -7.46
CA PRO A 155 -6.33 -15.82 -8.19
C PRO A 155 -5.67 -15.71 -9.56
N MET A 156 -5.15 -16.83 -10.05
CA MET A 156 -4.56 -16.98 -11.38
C MET A 156 -5.47 -17.87 -12.25
N THR A 157 -5.48 -17.62 -13.56
CA THR A 157 -6.29 -18.38 -14.53
C THR A 157 -5.42 -19.01 -15.60
N ASP A 158 -5.86 -20.16 -16.10
CA ASP A 158 -5.35 -20.82 -17.29
C ASP A 158 -6.49 -20.82 -18.33
N ASP A 159 -6.55 -19.76 -19.14
CA ASP A 159 -7.68 -19.52 -20.05
C ASP A 159 -7.61 -20.40 -21.32
N ASN A 160 -6.44 -20.94 -21.66
CA ASN A 160 -6.23 -21.76 -22.85
C ASN A 160 -6.05 -23.25 -22.54
N GLY A 161 -5.94 -23.64 -21.29
CA GLY A 161 -5.84 -25.03 -20.85
C GLY A 161 -4.48 -25.68 -21.12
N ASP A 162 -3.40 -24.88 -21.16
CA ASP A 162 -2.04 -25.38 -21.43
C ASP A 162 -1.23 -25.70 -20.15
N GLY A 163 -1.83 -25.49 -18.97
CA GLY A 163 -1.20 -25.71 -17.68
C GLY A 163 -0.38 -24.51 -17.17
N VAL A 164 -0.42 -23.39 -17.90
CA VAL A 164 0.22 -22.13 -17.48
C VAL A 164 -0.82 -21.18 -16.93
N TYR A 165 -0.72 -20.90 -15.63
CA TYR A 165 -1.60 -19.98 -14.92
C TYR A 165 -1.01 -18.58 -14.89
N THR A 166 -1.83 -17.57 -15.15
CA THR A 166 -1.39 -16.17 -15.30
C THR A 166 -2.25 -15.24 -14.45
N ALA A 167 -1.62 -14.22 -13.85
CA ALA A 167 -2.29 -13.11 -13.23
C ALA A 167 -1.53 -11.80 -13.46
N THR A 168 -2.27 -10.70 -13.65
CA THR A 168 -1.70 -9.34 -13.66
C THR A 168 -1.97 -8.67 -12.32
N ILE A 169 -0.90 -8.29 -11.63
CA ILE A 169 -0.93 -7.62 -10.33
C ILE A 169 -0.54 -6.15 -10.48
N LYS A 170 -0.85 -5.37 -9.46
CA LYS A 170 -0.33 -3.99 -9.29
C LYS A 170 0.76 -3.99 -8.23
N ALA A 171 1.97 -3.60 -8.61
CA ALA A 171 3.13 -3.53 -7.72
C ALA A 171 3.78 -2.14 -7.81
N VAL A 172 4.44 -1.73 -6.73
CA VAL A 172 5.28 -0.53 -6.71
C VAL A 172 6.63 -0.89 -7.34
N GLU A 173 7.24 0.06 -8.07
CA GLU A 173 8.60 -0.11 -8.59
C GLU A 173 9.61 -0.35 -7.46
N GLY A 174 10.56 -1.22 -7.71
CA GLY A 174 11.55 -1.69 -6.75
C GLY A 174 11.51 -3.19 -6.51
N GLU A 175 11.98 -3.64 -5.36
CA GLU A 175 12.00 -5.05 -5.01
C GLU A 175 10.60 -5.57 -4.67
N LEU A 176 10.17 -6.60 -5.39
CA LEU A 176 8.93 -7.34 -5.17
C LEU A 176 9.26 -8.76 -4.71
N GLN A 177 8.77 -9.15 -3.55
CA GLN A 177 8.86 -10.53 -3.06
C GLN A 177 7.50 -11.21 -3.22
N TYR A 178 7.48 -12.43 -3.75
CA TYR A 178 6.25 -13.17 -4.00
C TYR A 178 6.46 -14.68 -4.01
N LYS A 179 5.36 -15.43 -3.98
CA LYS A 179 5.30 -16.88 -4.24
C LYS A 179 4.03 -17.22 -5.00
N PHE A 180 4.06 -18.29 -5.76
CA PHE A 180 2.86 -18.96 -6.22
C PHE A 180 2.35 -19.92 -5.17
N ILE A 181 1.04 -20.09 -5.13
CA ILE A 181 0.35 -20.89 -4.12
C ILE A 181 -0.78 -21.69 -4.76
N LEU A 182 -1.10 -22.82 -4.14
CA LEU A 182 -2.23 -23.64 -4.49
C LEU A 182 -3.21 -23.68 -3.31
N ASP A 183 -4.51 -23.75 -3.63
CA ASP A 183 -5.60 -23.91 -2.67
C ASP A 183 -5.56 -22.94 -1.48
N GLY A 184 -5.37 -21.66 -1.80
CA GLY A 184 -5.41 -20.57 -0.83
C GLY A 184 -4.34 -20.68 0.25
N GLN A 185 -3.10 -21.05 -0.08
CA GLN A 185 -1.95 -21.30 0.80
C GLN A 185 -1.86 -22.71 1.43
N SER A 186 -2.70 -23.67 1.02
CA SER A 186 -2.51 -25.06 1.47
C SER A 186 -1.20 -25.66 0.96
N VAL A 187 -0.76 -25.22 -0.23
CA VAL A 187 0.56 -25.51 -0.79
C VAL A 187 1.22 -24.21 -1.22
N GLU A 188 2.38 -23.90 -0.69
CA GLU A 188 3.22 -22.76 -1.07
C GLU A 188 4.48 -23.26 -1.77
N GLU A 189 5.03 -22.44 -2.68
CA GLU A 189 6.37 -22.71 -3.21
C GLU A 189 7.40 -22.81 -2.10
N SER A 190 8.30 -23.77 -2.24
CA SER A 190 9.41 -24.01 -1.33
C SER A 190 10.74 -23.86 -2.04
N PHE A 191 11.61 -23.02 -1.53
CA PHE A 191 12.95 -22.74 -2.05
C PHE A 191 14.00 -22.90 -0.96
N GLU A 192 15.21 -23.26 -1.39
CA GLU A 192 16.37 -23.20 -0.53
C GLU A 192 16.96 -21.78 -0.50
N SER A 193 17.60 -21.45 0.61
CA SER A 193 18.31 -20.16 0.71
C SER A 193 19.47 -20.13 -0.29
N GLY A 194 19.50 -19.12 -1.17
CA GLY A 194 20.51 -18.96 -2.20
C GLY A 194 20.09 -19.43 -3.58
N ASP A 195 18.88 -19.92 -3.75
CA ASP A 195 18.32 -20.17 -5.09
C ASP A 195 18.31 -18.87 -5.92
N PRO A 196 18.68 -18.91 -7.23
CA PRO A 196 19.05 -17.72 -8.00
C PRO A 196 17.90 -16.70 -8.22
N CYS A 197 16.64 -17.13 -8.11
CA CYS A 197 15.47 -16.26 -8.27
C CYS A 197 14.87 -15.83 -6.94
N THR A 198 15.56 -16.04 -5.81
CA THR A 198 14.99 -15.85 -4.49
C THR A 198 15.80 -14.92 -3.61
N THR A 199 15.13 -14.42 -2.59
CA THR A 199 15.75 -13.76 -1.44
C THR A 199 15.26 -14.40 -0.15
N THR A 200 16.12 -14.45 0.85
CA THR A 200 15.76 -14.98 2.17
C THR A 200 15.77 -13.86 3.19
N VAL A 201 14.62 -13.66 3.84
CA VAL A 201 14.46 -12.73 4.97
C VAL A 201 14.01 -13.54 6.18
N ASP A 202 14.82 -13.53 7.23
CA ASP A 202 14.65 -14.38 8.43
C ASP A 202 14.58 -15.87 8.05
N ILE A 203 13.40 -16.46 8.16
CA ILE A 203 13.13 -17.88 7.86
C ILE A 203 12.39 -18.08 6.53
N TYR A 204 12.03 -17.00 5.83
CA TYR A 204 11.24 -17.06 4.60
C TYR A 204 12.14 -16.87 3.37
N THR A 205 12.09 -17.85 2.45
CA THR A 205 12.72 -17.74 1.13
C THR A 205 11.62 -17.53 0.09
N ASN A 206 11.62 -16.35 -0.55
CA ASN A 206 10.61 -15.92 -1.49
C ASN A 206 11.24 -15.65 -2.85
N ARG A 207 10.47 -15.77 -3.95
CA ARG A 207 10.88 -15.21 -5.24
C ARG A 207 11.12 -13.72 -5.09
N VAL A 208 12.12 -13.21 -5.79
CA VAL A 208 12.44 -11.78 -5.85
C VAL A 208 12.44 -11.31 -7.29
N LEU A 209 11.84 -10.15 -7.53
CA LEU A 209 11.78 -9.47 -8.81
C LEU A 209 12.10 -7.99 -8.61
N GLN A 210 12.97 -7.44 -9.46
CA GLN A 210 13.14 -5.99 -9.56
C GLN A 210 12.11 -5.44 -10.56
N VAL A 211 11.15 -4.69 -10.07
CA VAL A 211 10.09 -4.07 -10.87
C VAL A 211 10.55 -2.73 -11.40
N GLU A 212 10.56 -2.57 -12.73
CA GLU A 212 11.00 -1.37 -13.46
C GLU A 212 9.95 -0.95 -14.49
N GLY A 213 8.74 -0.58 -14.04
CA GLY A 213 7.62 -0.25 -14.92
C GLY A 213 6.72 -1.45 -15.23
N ASN A 214 5.83 -1.28 -16.22
CA ASN A 214 4.96 -2.38 -16.66
C ASN A 214 5.77 -3.51 -17.29
N MET A 215 5.54 -4.74 -16.84
CA MET A 215 6.30 -5.90 -17.33
C MET A 215 5.44 -7.16 -17.37
N THR A 216 5.84 -8.08 -18.26
CA THR A 216 5.29 -9.43 -18.38
C THR A 216 6.46 -10.41 -18.31
N LEU A 217 6.39 -11.34 -17.38
CA LEU A 217 7.42 -12.35 -17.19
C LEU A 217 7.08 -13.63 -17.95
N ASP A 218 8.12 -14.30 -18.45
CA ASP A 218 7.98 -15.64 -19.01
C ASP A 218 7.55 -16.62 -17.89
N PRO A 219 6.77 -17.68 -18.26
CA PRO A 219 6.37 -18.71 -17.31
C PRO A 219 7.56 -19.42 -16.66
N VAL A 220 7.46 -19.62 -15.35
CA VAL A 220 8.42 -20.43 -14.58
C VAL A 220 7.73 -21.65 -14.00
N CYS A 221 8.46 -22.73 -13.86
CA CYS A 221 7.95 -23.94 -13.21
C CYS A 221 7.70 -23.69 -11.71
N PHE A 222 6.63 -24.28 -11.20
CA PHE A 222 6.36 -24.27 -9.75
C PHE A 222 7.53 -24.89 -8.98
N ASN A 223 7.95 -24.25 -7.88
CA ASN A 223 9.15 -24.63 -7.11
C ASN A 223 10.48 -24.55 -7.87
N SER A 224 10.57 -23.79 -8.97
CA SER A 224 11.80 -23.69 -9.77
C SER A 224 12.07 -22.26 -10.22
N CYS A 225 13.34 -21.90 -10.35
CA CYS A 225 13.76 -20.63 -10.93
C CYS A 225 13.78 -20.62 -12.47
N SER A 226 13.45 -21.72 -13.12
CA SER A 226 13.48 -21.88 -14.59
C SER A 226 12.14 -22.32 -15.15
N SER A 227 11.98 -22.21 -16.47
CA SER A 227 10.84 -22.79 -17.19
C SER A 227 10.82 -24.32 -17.05
N CYS A 228 9.63 -24.90 -17.12
CA CYS A 228 9.45 -26.35 -17.23
C CYS A 228 10.10 -26.87 -18.53
N LYS A 229 10.61 -28.06 -18.48
CA LYS A 229 11.24 -28.73 -19.63
C LYS A 229 10.24 -29.60 -20.38
#